data_3665d12ab3df91ab6cdb8f03ffc90751
#
_entry.id   3665d12ab3df91ab6cdb8f03ffc90751
#
_cell.length_a   1.000
_cell.length_b   1.000
_cell.length_c   1.000
_cell.angle_alpha   90.00
_cell.angle_beta   90.00
_cell.angle_gamma   90.00
#
_symmetry.space_group_name_H-M   'P 1'
#
loop_
_entity.id
_entity.type
_entity.pdbx_description
1 polymer ?
#
loop_
_entity_poly.entity_id
_entity_poly.type
_entity_poly.pdbx_seq_one_letter_code
_entity_poly.pdbx_strand_id
1 'polypeptide(L)'
;MENRSETRQIATLIHGRYLLDRPAQPEGKPLLVGFHGYGENAEVHLEQLRRIPGASQWVLCAVQALHPFYNRTGDVIASWMTRQDREQAILDNIRYVASVVDEVKKDLPVSESLVYLGFSQGAAMAYRAAASCGHLCRGVIVLGGDVPPELERRELESFPPVLLGRGSSEEWYDAAKMEHDVELLRAKRIDVRPVVFQGGHEWTDEFRSAAGRFLAEVLRPAA
;
A
#
# COMPACT_ATOMS: atom_id res chain seq x y z
N MET A 1 24.00 -43.67 -5.66
CA MET A 1 23.75 -42.39 -6.41
C MET A 1 22.77 -41.59 -5.58
N GLU A 2 23.18 -40.47 -5.03
CA GLU A 2 22.26 -39.58 -4.30
C GLU A 2 21.38 -38.85 -5.30
N ASN A 3 20.07 -38.95 -5.12
CA ASN A 3 19.11 -38.15 -5.89
C ASN A 3 19.24 -36.68 -5.46
N ARG A 4 19.63 -35.81 -6.39
CA ARG A 4 19.62 -34.36 -6.16
C ARG A 4 18.27 -33.79 -6.60
N SER A 5 17.52 -33.25 -5.62
CA SER A 5 16.33 -32.44 -5.94
C SER A 5 16.75 -31.09 -6.49
N GLU A 6 16.03 -30.63 -7.51
CA GLU A 6 16.25 -29.31 -8.15
C GLU A 6 14.95 -28.52 -8.06
N THR A 7 15.04 -27.25 -7.61
CA THR A 7 13.90 -26.33 -7.63
C THR A 7 13.87 -25.58 -8.96
N ARG A 8 12.71 -25.60 -9.63
CA ARG A 8 12.48 -24.86 -10.88
C ARG A 8 11.23 -24.02 -10.75
N GLN A 9 11.22 -22.87 -11.43
CA GLN A 9 10.09 -21.95 -11.48
C GLN A 9 9.57 -21.84 -12.90
N ILE A 10 8.26 -21.64 -13.04
CA ILE A 10 7.59 -21.36 -14.30
C ILE A 10 6.57 -20.26 -14.11
N ALA A 11 6.54 -19.28 -15.03
CA ALA A 11 5.50 -18.27 -15.04
C ALA A 11 4.15 -18.90 -15.42
N THR A 12 3.11 -18.52 -14.68
CA THR A 12 1.73 -18.94 -14.96
C THR A 12 0.79 -17.74 -14.89
N LEU A 13 -0.34 -17.82 -15.59
CA LEU A 13 -1.36 -16.79 -15.54
C LEU A 13 -2.29 -17.03 -14.35
N ILE A 14 -2.47 -15.99 -13.53
CA ILE A 14 -3.43 -15.94 -12.44
C ILE A 14 -4.25 -14.66 -12.56
N HIS A 15 -5.54 -14.72 -12.22
CA HIS A 15 -6.40 -13.54 -12.18
C HIS A 15 -6.30 -12.89 -10.80
N GLY A 16 -5.86 -11.63 -10.78
CA GLY A 16 -5.94 -10.78 -9.60
C GLY A 16 -7.36 -10.26 -9.38
N ARG A 17 -7.62 -9.76 -8.18
CA ARG A 17 -8.92 -9.21 -7.76
C ARG A 17 -8.73 -7.87 -7.07
N TYR A 18 -9.57 -6.91 -7.38
CA TYR A 18 -9.64 -5.62 -6.68
C TYR A 18 -11.10 -5.17 -6.56
N LEU A 19 -11.37 -4.31 -5.59
CA LEU A 19 -12.67 -3.71 -5.35
C LEU A 19 -12.60 -2.22 -5.64
N LEU A 20 -13.62 -1.70 -6.29
CA LEU A 20 -13.78 -0.27 -6.51
C LEU A 20 -14.97 0.27 -5.73
N ASP A 21 -14.76 1.39 -5.06
CA ASP A 21 -15.82 2.24 -4.56
C ASP A 21 -15.65 3.62 -5.17
N ARG A 22 -16.69 4.13 -5.80
CA ARG A 22 -16.62 5.35 -6.59
C ARG A 22 -17.75 6.31 -6.24
N PRO A 23 -17.51 7.62 -6.22
CA PRO A 23 -18.56 8.62 -6.15
C PRO A 23 -19.48 8.50 -7.36
N ALA A 24 -20.70 9.02 -7.25
CA ALA A 24 -21.67 9.00 -8.32
C ALA A 24 -21.17 9.67 -9.62
N GLN A 25 -20.27 10.63 -9.49
CA GLN A 25 -19.57 11.30 -10.58
C GLN A 25 -18.06 11.13 -10.38
N PRO A 26 -17.44 10.10 -10.97
CA PRO A 26 -16.02 9.80 -10.82
C PRO A 26 -15.10 10.68 -11.68
N GLU A 27 -15.67 11.44 -12.64
CA GLU A 27 -14.90 12.26 -13.58
C GLU A 27 -14.02 13.28 -12.86
N GLY A 28 -12.72 13.24 -13.18
CA GLY A 28 -11.72 14.12 -12.59
C GLY A 28 -11.43 13.89 -11.11
N LYS A 29 -12.02 12.84 -10.49
CA LYS A 29 -11.74 12.49 -9.10
C LYS A 29 -10.37 11.82 -8.97
N PRO A 30 -9.64 12.07 -7.86
CA PRO A 30 -8.38 11.41 -7.60
C PRO A 30 -8.57 9.93 -7.23
N LEU A 31 -7.50 9.13 -7.40
CA LEU A 31 -7.49 7.70 -7.14
C LEU A 31 -6.70 7.38 -5.87
N LEU A 32 -7.33 6.66 -4.93
CA LEU A 32 -6.67 6.11 -3.74
C LEU A 32 -6.61 4.58 -3.87
N VAL A 33 -5.41 4.03 -4.01
CA VAL A 33 -5.18 2.60 -4.13
C VAL A 33 -4.66 2.05 -2.82
N GLY A 34 -5.37 1.08 -2.25
CA GLY A 34 -5.10 0.52 -0.94
C GLY A 34 -4.66 -0.94 -0.95
N PHE A 35 -3.74 -1.29 -0.04
CA PHE A 35 -3.13 -2.61 0.12
C PHE A 35 -3.32 -3.10 1.56
N HIS A 36 -4.03 -4.20 1.71
CA HIS A 36 -4.37 -4.80 3.01
C HIS A 36 -3.18 -5.45 3.71
N GLY A 37 -3.31 -5.70 5.02
CA GLY A 37 -2.36 -6.45 5.82
C GLY A 37 -2.35 -7.96 5.53
N TYR A 38 -1.35 -8.67 6.08
CA TYR A 38 -1.34 -10.15 6.04
C TYR A 38 -2.59 -10.70 6.74
N GLY A 39 -3.24 -11.66 6.10
CA GLY A 39 -4.41 -12.29 6.68
C GLY A 39 -5.69 -11.45 6.65
N GLU A 40 -5.67 -10.34 5.90
CA GLU A 40 -6.84 -9.55 5.54
C GLU A 40 -7.25 -9.82 4.08
N ASN A 41 -8.22 -9.06 3.57
CA ASN A 41 -8.68 -9.10 2.19
C ASN A 41 -9.07 -7.70 1.68
N ALA A 42 -9.44 -7.60 0.42
CA ALA A 42 -9.81 -6.33 -0.18
C ALA A 42 -11.07 -5.71 0.45
N GLU A 43 -12.03 -6.52 0.92
CA GLU A 43 -13.26 -6.07 1.58
C GLU A 43 -12.96 -5.33 2.89
N VAL A 44 -12.19 -5.97 3.75
CA VAL A 44 -11.77 -5.38 5.03
C VAL A 44 -11.00 -4.08 4.80
N HIS A 45 -10.10 -4.08 3.82
CA HIS A 45 -9.30 -2.88 3.53
C HIS A 45 -10.14 -1.76 2.93
N LEU A 46 -11.06 -2.07 2.00
CA LEU A 46 -11.96 -1.07 1.42
C LEU A 46 -12.79 -0.36 2.48
N GLU A 47 -13.24 -1.11 3.50
CA GLU A 47 -13.98 -0.52 4.62
C GLU A 47 -13.10 0.46 5.43
N GLN A 48 -11.81 0.17 5.59
CA GLN A 48 -10.89 1.12 6.23
C GLN A 48 -10.71 2.39 5.39
N LEU A 49 -10.58 2.25 4.06
CA LEU A 49 -10.47 3.40 3.15
C LEU A 49 -11.71 4.31 3.22
N ARG A 50 -12.92 3.73 3.23
CA ARG A 50 -14.19 4.47 3.35
C ARG A 50 -14.28 5.33 4.60
N ARG A 51 -13.68 4.87 5.70
CA ARG A 51 -13.69 5.56 6.99
C ARG A 51 -12.71 6.72 7.09
N ILE A 52 -11.85 6.93 6.09
CA ILE A 52 -10.93 8.08 6.07
C ILE A 52 -11.75 9.36 5.76
N PRO A 53 -11.66 10.41 6.60
CA PRO A 53 -12.35 11.67 6.33
C PRO A 53 -11.98 12.24 4.97
N GLY A 54 -12.99 12.55 4.15
CA GLY A 54 -12.82 13.06 2.79
C GLY A 54 -12.65 11.99 1.70
N ALA A 55 -12.55 10.70 2.06
CA ALA A 55 -12.38 9.60 1.10
C ALA A 55 -13.54 9.50 0.08
N SER A 56 -14.75 9.95 0.41
CA SER A 56 -15.88 10.01 -0.52
C SER A 56 -15.67 10.90 -1.76
N GLN A 57 -14.62 11.73 -1.76
CA GLN A 57 -14.22 12.53 -2.92
C GLN A 57 -13.20 11.82 -3.82
N TRP A 58 -12.80 10.61 -3.47
CA TRP A 58 -11.83 9.78 -4.18
C TRP A 58 -12.50 8.56 -4.80
N VAL A 59 -11.96 8.08 -5.89
CA VAL A 59 -12.19 6.70 -6.32
C VAL A 59 -11.30 5.83 -5.45
N LEU A 60 -11.91 4.89 -4.70
CA LEU A 60 -11.19 3.98 -3.81
C LEU A 60 -11.00 2.65 -4.52
N CYS A 61 -9.77 2.17 -4.56
CA CYS A 61 -9.42 0.87 -5.14
C CYS A 61 -8.70 0.03 -4.08
N ALA A 62 -9.35 -1.00 -3.56
CA ALA A 62 -8.72 -1.96 -2.65
C ALA A 62 -8.25 -3.18 -3.44
N VAL A 63 -6.94 -3.37 -3.51
CA VAL A 63 -6.31 -4.47 -4.26
C VAL A 63 -6.14 -5.66 -3.34
N GLN A 64 -6.56 -6.84 -3.78
CA GLN A 64 -6.34 -8.09 -3.06
C GLN A 64 -5.01 -8.72 -3.45
N ALA A 65 -4.24 -9.15 -2.46
CA ALA A 65 -2.99 -9.88 -2.68
C ALA A 65 -3.20 -11.16 -3.49
N LEU A 66 -2.20 -11.55 -4.30
CA LEU A 66 -2.30 -12.65 -5.24
C LEU A 66 -2.36 -14.05 -4.62
N HIS A 67 -2.09 -14.20 -3.32
CA HIS A 67 -2.06 -15.49 -2.63
C HIS A 67 -3.21 -15.61 -1.62
N PRO A 68 -4.45 -15.93 -2.07
CA PRO A 68 -5.57 -16.16 -1.17
C PRO A 68 -5.46 -17.52 -0.49
N PHE A 69 -5.94 -17.58 0.75
CA PHE A 69 -6.02 -18.79 1.55
C PHE A 69 -7.15 -18.69 2.57
N TYR A 70 -7.51 -19.80 3.21
CA TYR A 70 -8.53 -19.79 4.24
C TYR A 70 -7.93 -19.55 5.62
N ASN A 71 -8.56 -18.70 6.41
CA ASN A 71 -8.29 -18.61 7.84
C ASN A 71 -8.93 -19.79 8.59
N ARG A 72 -8.80 -19.80 9.92
CA ARG A 72 -9.37 -20.88 10.75
C ARG A 72 -10.90 -20.90 10.79
N THR A 73 -11.55 -19.82 10.46
CA THR A 73 -13.01 -19.67 10.39
C THR A 73 -13.58 -19.93 9.00
N GLY A 74 -12.73 -20.20 8.02
CA GLY A 74 -13.14 -20.49 6.65
C GLY A 74 -13.31 -19.27 5.76
N ASP A 75 -12.94 -18.06 6.25
CA ASP A 75 -12.96 -16.85 5.45
C ASP A 75 -11.76 -16.80 4.51
N VAL A 76 -11.96 -16.22 3.32
CA VAL A 76 -10.88 -15.99 2.37
C VAL A 76 -10.11 -14.74 2.78
N ILE A 77 -8.84 -14.95 3.08
CA ILE A 77 -7.85 -13.92 3.38
C ILE A 77 -6.68 -14.06 2.40
N ALA A 78 -5.74 -13.11 2.39
CA ALA A 78 -4.66 -13.17 1.43
C ALA A 78 -3.31 -12.68 2.00
N SER A 79 -2.24 -12.99 1.27
CA SER A 79 -0.87 -12.56 1.55
C SER A 79 -0.21 -12.01 0.28
N TRP A 80 0.54 -10.93 0.42
CA TRP A 80 1.33 -10.35 -0.69
C TRP A 80 2.53 -11.22 -1.02
N MET A 81 3.15 -11.81 -0.01
CA MET A 81 4.32 -12.66 -0.19
C MET A 81 4.62 -13.47 1.05
N THR A 82 5.44 -14.50 0.88
CA THR A 82 6.09 -15.25 1.95
C THR A 82 7.62 -15.10 1.84
N ARG A 83 8.38 -15.88 2.62
CA ARG A 83 9.84 -15.95 2.46
C ARG A 83 10.25 -16.74 1.22
N GLN A 84 9.39 -17.66 0.78
CA GLN A 84 9.65 -18.46 -0.42
C GLN A 84 9.48 -17.59 -1.67
N ASP A 85 10.46 -17.64 -2.55
CA ASP A 85 10.47 -16.94 -3.84
C ASP A 85 10.14 -15.44 -3.73
N ARG A 86 10.59 -14.81 -2.63
CA ARG A 86 10.22 -13.45 -2.23
C ARG A 86 10.50 -12.42 -3.33
N GLU A 87 11.64 -12.51 -3.98
CA GLU A 87 12.03 -11.55 -5.03
C GLU A 87 11.07 -11.63 -6.23
N GLN A 88 10.73 -12.85 -6.65
CA GLN A 88 9.77 -13.04 -7.74
C GLN A 88 8.37 -12.56 -7.35
N ALA A 89 7.92 -12.86 -6.12
CA ALA A 89 6.64 -12.38 -5.62
C ALA A 89 6.56 -10.85 -5.59
N ILE A 90 7.66 -10.16 -5.26
CA ILE A 90 7.72 -8.68 -5.32
C ILE A 90 7.50 -8.19 -6.75
N LEU A 91 8.20 -8.76 -7.73
CA LEU A 91 8.08 -8.36 -9.12
C LEU A 91 6.68 -8.61 -9.69
N ASP A 92 6.09 -9.77 -9.35
CA ASP A 92 4.75 -10.13 -9.82
C ASP A 92 3.68 -9.20 -9.20
N ASN A 93 3.81 -8.87 -7.92
CA ASN A 93 2.91 -7.92 -7.26
C ASN A 93 3.04 -6.49 -7.84
N ILE A 94 4.25 -6.02 -8.15
CA ILE A 94 4.44 -4.71 -8.78
C ILE A 94 3.76 -4.67 -10.15
N ARG A 95 3.96 -5.68 -10.99
CA ARG A 95 3.32 -5.78 -12.31
C ARG A 95 1.80 -5.85 -12.19
N TYR A 96 1.31 -6.65 -11.25
CA TYR A 96 -0.12 -6.78 -10.99
C TYR A 96 -0.74 -5.44 -10.57
N VAL A 97 -0.15 -4.74 -9.60
CA VAL A 97 -0.64 -3.45 -9.14
C VAL A 97 -0.59 -2.40 -10.26
N ALA A 98 0.48 -2.38 -11.06
CA ALA A 98 0.56 -1.50 -12.21
C ALA A 98 -0.61 -1.74 -13.19
N SER A 99 -0.88 -3.01 -13.52
CA SER A 99 -2.00 -3.39 -14.39
C SER A 99 -3.36 -3.01 -13.81
N VAL A 100 -3.56 -3.11 -12.48
CA VAL A 100 -4.80 -2.67 -11.82
C VAL A 100 -5.00 -1.16 -11.99
N VAL A 101 -3.95 -0.36 -11.77
CA VAL A 101 -4.04 1.10 -11.94
C VAL A 101 -4.31 1.49 -13.38
N ASP A 102 -3.65 0.83 -14.35
CA ASP A 102 -3.89 1.04 -15.77
C ASP A 102 -5.34 0.74 -16.16
N GLU A 103 -5.88 -0.38 -15.69
CA GLU A 103 -7.27 -0.77 -15.99
C GLU A 103 -8.28 0.20 -15.36
N VAL A 104 -8.06 0.62 -14.10
CA VAL A 104 -8.91 1.62 -13.45
C VAL A 104 -8.89 2.96 -14.20
N LYS A 105 -7.71 3.44 -14.62
CA LYS A 105 -7.57 4.69 -15.39
C LYS A 105 -8.17 4.60 -16.79
N LYS A 106 -8.15 3.42 -17.39
CA LYS A 106 -8.79 3.16 -18.70
C LYS A 106 -10.30 3.15 -18.60
N ASP A 107 -10.85 2.54 -17.55
CA ASP A 107 -12.29 2.35 -17.38
C ASP A 107 -13.00 3.56 -16.78
N LEU A 108 -12.29 4.36 -16.01
CA LEU A 108 -12.82 5.52 -15.31
C LEU A 108 -12.03 6.79 -15.63
N PRO A 109 -12.71 7.90 -15.95
CA PRO A 109 -12.07 9.18 -16.25
C PRO A 109 -11.58 9.87 -14.96
N VAL A 110 -10.75 9.18 -14.17
CA VAL A 110 -10.12 9.72 -12.96
C VAL A 110 -9.06 10.75 -13.29
N SER A 111 -8.72 11.63 -12.34
CA SER A 111 -7.61 12.57 -12.51
C SER A 111 -6.25 11.86 -12.44
N GLU A 112 -5.18 12.57 -12.80
CA GLU A 112 -3.80 12.07 -12.64
C GLU A 112 -3.33 11.99 -11.18
N SER A 113 -4.14 12.49 -10.23
CA SER A 113 -3.79 12.45 -8.81
C SER A 113 -4.01 11.06 -8.24
N LEU A 114 -2.92 10.40 -7.87
CA LEU A 114 -2.88 9.05 -7.34
C LEU A 114 -2.18 9.05 -5.98
N VAL A 115 -2.74 8.33 -5.01
CA VAL A 115 -2.12 8.06 -3.71
C VAL A 115 -2.15 6.55 -3.46
N TYR A 116 -1.05 6.00 -2.97
CA TYR A 116 -0.97 4.63 -2.51
C TYR A 116 -1.07 4.58 -0.98
N LEU A 117 -1.83 3.62 -0.47
CA LEU A 117 -2.01 3.43 0.97
C LEU A 117 -1.83 1.97 1.34
N GLY A 118 -1.08 1.67 2.39
CA GLY A 118 -0.87 0.29 2.85
C GLY A 118 -0.88 0.13 4.35
N PHE A 119 -1.41 -0.99 4.80
CA PHE A 119 -1.40 -1.41 6.20
C PHE A 119 -0.54 -2.67 6.37
N SER A 120 0.33 -2.67 7.39
CA SER A 120 1.13 -3.85 7.76
C SER A 120 1.93 -4.39 6.55
N GLN A 121 1.73 -5.64 6.13
CA GLN A 121 2.37 -6.19 4.93
C GLN A 121 2.07 -5.35 3.66
N GLY A 122 0.90 -4.73 3.59
CA GLY A 122 0.52 -3.81 2.50
C GLY A 122 1.30 -2.49 2.50
N ALA A 123 1.88 -2.07 3.64
CA ALA A 123 2.74 -0.89 3.70
C ALA A 123 3.92 -1.01 2.73
N ALA A 124 4.58 -2.17 2.71
CA ALA A 124 5.65 -2.46 1.77
C ALA A 124 5.18 -2.41 0.30
N MET A 125 3.91 -2.79 0.03
CA MET A 125 3.34 -2.67 -1.33
C MET A 125 3.10 -1.22 -1.72
N ALA A 126 2.64 -0.35 -0.79
CA ALA A 126 2.47 1.07 -1.07
C ALA A 126 3.79 1.75 -1.46
N TYR A 127 4.86 1.47 -0.73
CA TYR A 127 6.21 1.94 -1.07
C TYR A 127 6.68 1.42 -2.45
N ARG A 128 6.51 0.12 -2.72
CA ARG A 128 6.90 -0.51 -3.99
C ARG A 128 6.12 0.02 -5.17
N ALA A 129 4.82 0.23 -4.98
CA ALA A 129 3.95 0.78 -6.01
C ALA A 129 4.40 2.20 -6.39
N ALA A 130 4.64 3.06 -5.42
CA ALA A 130 5.14 4.41 -5.65
C ALA A 130 6.51 4.44 -6.34
N ALA A 131 7.40 3.49 -6.00
CA ALA A 131 8.75 3.43 -6.54
C ALA A 131 8.86 2.74 -7.90
N SER A 132 7.89 1.89 -8.30
CA SER A 132 8.13 0.93 -9.37
C SER A 132 6.96 0.63 -10.31
N CYS A 133 5.73 1.07 -10.03
CA CYS A 133 4.59 0.83 -10.92
C CYS A 133 4.53 1.78 -12.14
N GLY A 134 5.40 2.78 -12.21
CA GLY A 134 5.47 3.69 -13.35
C GLY A 134 4.41 4.79 -13.40
N HIS A 135 3.54 4.88 -12.38
CA HIS A 135 2.51 5.91 -12.31
C HIS A 135 2.98 7.08 -11.44
N LEU A 136 2.70 8.30 -11.88
CA LEU A 136 2.95 9.48 -11.06
C LEU A 136 2.08 9.42 -9.80
N CYS A 137 2.73 9.43 -8.64
CA CYS A 137 2.10 9.32 -7.34
C CYS A 137 2.26 10.63 -6.56
N ARG A 138 1.17 11.13 -5.95
CA ARG A 138 1.14 12.37 -5.18
C ARG A 138 1.44 12.18 -3.70
N GLY A 139 1.34 10.96 -3.19
CA GLY A 139 1.59 10.66 -1.79
C GLY A 139 1.55 9.17 -1.49
N VAL A 140 2.22 8.78 -0.42
CA VAL A 140 2.19 7.44 0.14
C VAL A 140 1.72 7.51 1.59
N ILE A 141 0.76 6.69 1.96
CA ILE A 141 0.28 6.56 3.34
C ILE A 141 0.59 5.13 3.79
N VAL A 142 1.30 4.99 4.88
CA VAL A 142 1.66 3.68 5.44
C VAL A 142 1.35 3.62 6.92
N LEU A 143 0.80 2.49 7.35
CA LEU A 143 0.42 2.22 8.72
C LEU A 143 1.01 0.87 9.16
N GLY A 144 1.81 0.89 10.21
CA GLY A 144 2.31 -0.31 10.88
C GLY A 144 3.23 -1.19 10.02
N GLY A 145 4.06 -0.58 9.18
CA GLY A 145 5.01 -1.34 8.35
C GLY A 145 6.19 -0.50 7.86
N ASP A 146 7.32 -1.17 7.71
CA ASP A 146 8.62 -0.61 7.42
C ASP A 146 8.87 -0.34 5.92
N VAL A 147 9.82 0.54 5.64
CA VAL A 147 10.37 0.74 4.29
C VAL A 147 11.00 -0.57 3.82
N PRO A 148 10.66 -1.06 2.62
CA PRO A 148 11.25 -2.29 2.09
C PRO A 148 12.78 -2.19 1.95
N PRO A 149 13.56 -3.21 2.37
CA PRO A 149 15.02 -3.17 2.34
C PRO A 149 15.62 -2.90 0.95
N GLU A 150 14.94 -3.33 -0.12
CA GLU A 150 15.37 -3.06 -1.48
C GLU A 150 15.27 -1.58 -1.87
N LEU A 151 14.39 -0.79 -1.19
CA LEU A 151 14.27 0.65 -1.42
C LEU A 151 15.28 1.47 -0.61
N GLU A 152 15.81 0.93 0.49
CA GLU A 152 16.87 1.58 1.24
C GLU A 152 18.10 1.84 0.36
N ARG A 153 18.42 0.92 -0.55
CA ARG A 153 19.60 0.96 -1.44
C ARG A 153 19.35 1.70 -2.77
N ARG A 154 18.11 2.09 -3.03
CA ARG A 154 17.76 2.80 -4.28
C ARG A 154 17.79 4.30 -4.09
N GLU A 155 18.25 5.02 -5.10
CA GLU A 155 17.91 6.43 -5.22
C GLU A 155 16.41 6.55 -5.50
N LEU A 156 15.72 7.37 -4.71
CA LEU A 156 14.28 7.59 -4.81
C LEU A 156 14.02 9.03 -5.27
N GLU A 157 14.58 9.36 -6.44
CA GLU A 157 14.37 10.67 -7.06
C GLU A 157 12.88 10.92 -7.28
N SER A 158 12.39 12.08 -6.87
CA SER A 158 10.98 12.48 -7.01
C SER A 158 9.99 11.56 -6.30
N PHE A 159 10.42 10.82 -5.27
CA PHE A 159 9.49 10.03 -4.46
C PHE A 159 8.51 10.97 -3.73
N PRO A 160 7.22 10.63 -3.70
CA PRO A 160 6.21 11.50 -3.13
C PRO A 160 6.32 11.63 -1.60
N PRO A 161 5.67 12.64 -1.00
CA PRO A 161 5.54 12.75 0.45
C PRO A 161 4.95 11.49 1.08
N VAL A 162 5.40 11.17 2.29
CA VAL A 162 4.98 9.96 3.03
C VAL A 162 4.33 10.34 4.35
N LEU A 163 3.10 9.85 4.59
CA LEU A 163 2.50 9.79 5.92
C LEU A 163 2.80 8.42 6.52
N LEU A 164 3.51 8.40 7.66
CA LEU A 164 3.97 7.17 8.31
C LEU A 164 3.36 7.06 9.70
N GLY A 165 2.55 6.02 9.94
CA GLY A 165 1.81 5.82 11.18
C GLY A 165 2.16 4.56 11.93
N ARG A 166 2.15 4.64 13.28
CA ARG A 166 2.20 3.50 14.18
C ARG A 166 1.43 3.76 15.48
N GLY A 167 0.98 2.70 16.11
CA GLY A 167 0.47 2.75 17.46
C GLY A 167 1.56 2.92 18.52
N SER A 168 1.25 3.56 19.64
CA SER A 168 2.18 3.72 20.77
C SER A 168 2.58 2.39 21.40
N SER A 169 1.69 1.39 21.34
CA SER A 169 1.88 0.02 21.84
C SER A 169 2.11 -1.00 20.70
N GLU A 170 2.54 -0.53 19.54
CA GLU A 170 2.85 -1.36 18.38
C GLU A 170 4.13 -2.18 18.62
N GLU A 171 4.04 -3.50 18.46
CA GLU A 171 5.15 -4.43 18.71
C GLU A 171 5.87 -4.88 17.42
N TRP A 172 5.19 -4.90 16.28
CA TRP A 172 5.77 -5.33 14.99
C TRP A 172 6.56 -4.22 14.31
N TYR A 173 5.96 -3.04 14.24
CA TYR A 173 6.58 -1.82 13.75
C TYR A 173 6.81 -0.88 14.92
N ASP A 174 7.81 -1.18 15.72
CA ASP A 174 8.13 -0.47 16.96
C ASP A 174 8.70 0.95 16.74
N ALA A 175 9.02 1.63 17.84
CA ALA A 175 9.54 2.99 17.79
C ALA A 175 10.87 3.08 17.06
N ALA A 176 11.76 2.10 17.28
CA ALA A 176 13.09 2.10 16.69
C ALA A 176 13.05 1.93 15.18
N LYS A 177 12.15 1.07 14.68
CA LYS A 177 11.92 0.90 13.23
C LYS A 177 11.36 2.18 12.61
N MET A 178 10.37 2.81 13.26
CA MET A 178 9.83 4.07 12.76
C MET A 178 10.88 5.18 12.72
N GLU A 179 11.72 5.30 13.75
CA GLU A 179 12.80 6.28 13.80
C GLU A 179 13.79 6.05 12.65
N HIS A 180 14.23 4.79 12.47
CA HIS A 180 15.09 4.39 11.35
C HIS A 180 14.49 4.79 9.98
N ASP A 181 13.22 4.47 9.74
CA ASP A 181 12.54 4.76 8.48
C ASP A 181 12.39 6.28 8.24
N VAL A 182 12.10 7.03 9.30
CA VAL A 182 12.02 8.50 9.23
C VAL A 182 13.39 9.10 8.87
N GLU A 183 14.46 8.64 9.49
CA GLU A 183 15.82 9.08 9.19
C GLU A 183 16.23 8.72 7.76
N LEU A 184 15.95 7.49 7.33
CA LEU A 184 16.21 6.99 5.98
C LEU A 184 15.50 7.84 4.91
N LEU A 185 14.20 8.08 5.08
CA LEU A 185 13.40 8.85 4.13
C LEU A 185 13.87 10.32 4.07
N ARG A 186 14.19 10.93 5.22
CA ARG A 186 14.73 12.29 5.28
C ARG A 186 16.12 12.39 4.64
N ALA A 187 16.99 11.40 4.84
CA ALA A 187 18.30 11.34 4.18
C ALA A 187 18.17 11.29 2.66
N LYS A 188 17.09 10.69 2.13
CA LYS A 188 16.73 10.68 0.71
C LYS A 188 15.96 11.93 0.26
N ARG A 189 15.83 12.95 1.13
CA ARG A 189 15.10 14.21 0.88
C ARG A 189 13.61 14.04 0.61
N ILE A 190 13.00 12.99 1.14
CA ILE A 190 11.58 12.73 1.07
C ILE A 190 10.89 13.43 2.24
N ASP A 191 9.78 14.17 1.96
CA ASP A 191 8.93 14.73 3.01
C ASP A 191 8.23 13.59 3.74
N VAL A 192 8.60 13.34 5.00
CA VAL A 192 8.01 12.29 5.83
C VAL A 192 7.34 12.90 7.06
N ARG A 193 6.08 12.49 7.28
CA ARG A 193 5.20 12.97 8.35
C ARG A 193 4.87 11.80 9.28
N PRO A 194 5.63 11.64 10.36
CA PRO A 194 5.37 10.57 11.32
C PRO A 194 4.17 10.91 12.20
N VAL A 195 3.34 9.90 12.47
CA VAL A 195 2.17 9.96 13.37
C VAL A 195 2.23 8.78 14.32
N VAL A 196 2.25 9.06 15.62
CA VAL A 196 2.12 8.05 16.68
C VAL A 196 0.78 8.29 17.38
N PHE A 197 -0.08 7.28 17.38
CA PHE A 197 -1.41 7.35 17.99
C PHE A 197 -1.52 6.35 19.15
N GLN A 198 -2.52 6.53 20.01
CA GLN A 198 -2.81 5.55 21.08
C GLN A 198 -3.42 4.29 20.47
N GLY A 199 -2.76 3.13 20.69
CA GLY A 199 -3.19 1.83 20.15
C GLY A 199 -2.02 0.92 19.80
N GLY A 200 -2.34 -0.24 19.22
CA GLY A 200 -1.40 -1.26 18.77
C GLY A 200 -1.30 -1.31 17.25
N HIS A 201 -1.20 -2.54 16.72
CA HIS A 201 -1.13 -2.82 15.27
C HIS A 201 -2.52 -2.76 14.62
N GLU A 202 -3.09 -1.58 14.51
CA GLU A 202 -4.49 -1.40 14.14
C GLU A 202 -4.78 -0.04 13.47
N TRP A 203 -5.93 0.03 12.82
CA TRP A 203 -6.51 1.27 12.36
C TRP A 203 -7.23 2.00 13.49
N THR A 204 -6.91 3.27 13.73
CA THR A 204 -7.64 4.14 14.68
C THR A 204 -8.24 5.34 13.97
N ASP A 205 -9.24 5.98 14.58
CA ASP A 205 -9.84 7.20 14.02
C ASP A 205 -8.86 8.38 14.05
N GLU A 206 -7.90 8.36 14.98
CA GLU A 206 -6.81 9.33 15.01
C GLU A 206 -5.93 9.23 13.76
N PHE A 207 -5.50 8.01 13.39
CA PHE A 207 -4.73 7.82 12.16
C PHE A 207 -5.55 8.10 10.91
N ARG A 208 -6.83 7.68 10.85
CA ARG A 208 -7.72 8.00 9.72
C ARG A 208 -7.87 9.50 9.54
N SER A 209 -7.97 10.26 10.63
CA SER A 209 -8.02 11.73 10.59
C SER A 209 -6.73 12.34 10.05
N ALA A 210 -5.56 11.81 10.41
CA ALA A 210 -4.28 12.22 9.85
C ALA A 210 -4.19 11.90 8.34
N ALA A 211 -4.62 10.70 7.94
CA ALA A 211 -4.70 10.30 6.53
C ALA A 211 -5.62 11.22 5.72
N GLY A 212 -6.79 11.59 6.26
CA GLY A 212 -7.71 12.52 5.60
C GLY A 212 -7.11 13.91 5.39
N ARG A 213 -6.39 14.44 6.39
CA ARG A 213 -5.66 15.73 6.23
C ARG A 213 -4.57 15.61 5.15
N PHE A 214 -3.80 14.55 5.17
CA PHE A 214 -2.76 14.29 4.17
C PHE A 214 -3.35 14.21 2.76
N LEU A 215 -4.44 13.48 2.56
CA LEU A 215 -5.14 13.40 1.27
C LEU A 215 -5.61 14.76 0.77
N ALA A 216 -6.12 15.62 1.66
CA ALA A 216 -6.54 16.97 1.30
C ALA A 216 -5.35 17.87 0.92
N GLU A 217 -4.19 17.69 1.54
CA GLU A 217 -2.98 18.48 1.28
C GLU A 217 -2.31 18.11 -0.04
N VAL A 218 -2.17 16.82 -0.37
CA VAL A 218 -1.50 16.37 -1.61
C VAL A 218 -2.29 16.72 -2.88
N LEU A 219 -3.56 17.11 -2.75
CA LEU A 219 -4.38 17.59 -3.85
C LEU A 219 -4.20 19.08 -4.13
N ARG A 220 -3.60 19.84 -3.19
CA ARG A 220 -3.36 21.28 -3.42
C ARG A 220 -2.29 21.45 -4.50
N PRO A 221 -2.47 22.42 -5.42
CA PRO A 221 -1.38 22.77 -6.33
C PRO A 221 -0.13 23.13 -5.54
N ALA A 222 1.04 22.75 -6.07
CA ALA A 222 2.29 23.29 -5.54
C ALA A 222 2.27 24.81 -5.66
N ALA A 223 2.54 25.53 -4.55
CA ALA A 223 2.56 26.97 -4.51
C ALA A 223 3.76 27.52 -5.31
#